data_a9cc514c720ee03937fd62f3ee2f1fb6
#
_entry.id   a9cc514c720ee03937fd62f3ee2f1fb6
#
_cell.length_a   1.000
_cell.length_b   1.000
_cell.length_c   1.000
_cell.angle_alpha   90.00
_cell.angle_beta   90.00
_cell.angle_gamma   90.00
#
_symmetry.space_group_name_H-M   'P 1'
#
loop_
_entity.id
_entity.type
_entity.pdbx_description
1 polymer ?
#
loop_
_entity_poly.entity_id
_entity_poly.type
_entity_poly.pdbx_seq_one_letter_code
_entity_poly.pdbx_strand_id
1 'polypeptide(L)'
;MTNVRPLSPADFEGVADLFRTLHPTQKLDKDPAHFADILNHPGTTVFGCVVESRLVSMATLHLLPNMSYGARPYGVIENVVTLDAYRGLGYARATIKAVLKTAMDRGAYKVMLLTGRANNAIGFYEKLGFSQDEKAGMIIRF
;
A
#
# COMPACT_ATOMS: atom_id res chain seq x y z
N MET A 1 21.16 -2.27 -4.02
CA MET A 1 20.52 -3.23 -3.12
C MET A 1 19.08 -2.82 -2.85
N THR A 2 18.18 -3.74 -2.88
CA THR A 2 16.75 -3.49 -2.65
C THR A 2 16.42 -3.68 -1.17
N ASN A 3 15.81 -2.68 -0.56
CA ASN A 3 15.40 -2.75 0.84
C ASN A 3 13.92 -2.38 0.96
N VAL A 4 13.11 -3.32 1.46
CA VAL A 4 11.69 -3.07 1.77
C VAL A 4 11.55 -2.90 3.28
N ARG A 5 10.97 -1.79 3.71
CA ARG A 5 10.82 -1.46 5.13
C ARG A 5 9.61 -0.57 5.38
N PRO A 6 9.12 -0.49 6.62
CA PRO A 6 8.23 0.59 7.01
C PRO A 6 8.90 1.95 6.78
N LEU A 7 8.10 2.92 6.36
CA LEU A 7 8.56 4.29 6.16
C LEU A 7 8.52 5.10 7.46
N SER A 8 9.30 6.15 7.49
CA SER A 8 9.41 7.11 8.59
C SER A 8 9.11 8.53 8.10
N PRO A 9 8.96 9.53 8.98
CA PRO A 9 8.80 10.92 8.56
C PRO A 9 9.90 11.44 7.63
N ALA A 10 11.11 10.90 7.73
CA ALA A 10 12.23 11.27 6.86
C ALA A 10 12.03 10.89 5.39
N ASP A 11 11.08 10.01 5.09
CA ASP A 11 10.78 9.55 3.73
C ASP A 11 9.78 10.44 2.99
N PHE A 12 9.33 11.54 3.60
CA PHE A 12 8.24 12.39 3.09
C PHE A 12 8.43 12.83 1.64
N GLU A 13 9.63 13.28 1.26
CA GLU A 13 9.89 13.75 -0.11
C GLU A 13 9.73 12.62 -1.14
N GLY A 14 10.23 11.42 -0.83
CA GLY A 14 10.06 10.26 -1.70
C GLY A 14 8.61 9.81 -1.79
N VAL A 15 7.86 9.91 -0.70
CA VAL A 15 6.42 9.64 -0.67
C VAL A 15 5.68 10.66 -1.54
N ALA A 16 6.02 11.94 -1.47
CA ALA A 16 5.43 12.97 -2.30
C ALA A 16 5.66 12.70 -3.80
N ASP A 17 6.85 12.25 -4.19
CA ASP A 17 7.14 11.86 -5.58
C ASP A 17 6.26 10.68 -6.04
N LEU A 18 6.07 9.69 -5.19
CA LEU A 18 5.20 8.56 -5.49
C LEU A 18 3.73 8.98 -5.63
N PHE A 19 3.24 9.87 -4.77
CA PHE A 19 1.89 10.40 -4.91
C PHE A 19 1.70 11.23 -6.18
N ARG A 20 2.70 12.00 -6.62
CA ARG A 20 2.65 12.68 -7.92
C ARG A 20 2.52 11.69 -9.07
N THR A 21 3.17 10.54 -8.97
CA THR A 21 3.05 9.45 -9.96
C THR A 21 1.67 8.80 -9.92
N LEU A 22 1.13 8.58 -8.72
CA LEU A 22 -0.18 7.95 -8.53
C LEU A 22 -1.33 8.85 -8.97
N HIS A 23 -1.23 10.16 -8.67
CA HIS A 23 -2.27 11.17 -8.91
C HIS A 23 -1.68 12.39 -9.62
N PRO A 24 -1.31 12.28 -10.90
CA PRO A 24 -0.57 13.33 -11.60
C PRO A 24 -1.35 14.64 -11.77
N THR A 25 -2.68 14.59 -11.70
CA THR A 25 -3.55 15.76 -11.93
C THR A 25 -4.17 16.31 -10.64
N GLN A 26 -3.94 15.68 -9.50
CA GLN A 26 -4.52 16.11 -8.23
C GLN A 26 -3.57 16.99 -7.44
N LYS A 27 -4.16 17.92 -6.67
CA LYS A 27 -3.40 18.75 -5.73
C LYS A 27 -2.87 17.84 -4.61
N LEU A 28 -1.55 17.85 -4.45
CA LEU A 28 -0.91 17.11 -3.36
C LEU A 28 -0.88 17.93 -2.09
N ASP A 29 -1.05 17.24 -0.98
CA ASP A 29 -0.75 17.77 0.34
C ASP A 29 0.78 17.91 0.49
N LYS A 30 1.20 19.08 0.91
CA LYS A 30 2.63 19.41 1.10
C LYS A 30 3.03 19.52 2.56
N ASP A 31 2.13 19.21 3.49
CA ASP A 31 2.40 19.30 4.90
C ASP A 31 2.96 17.96 5.44
N PRO A 32 4.24 17.93 5.85
CA PRO A 32 4.82 16.71 6.44
C PRO A 32 4.09 16.24 7.70
N ALA A 33 3.38 17.12 8.40
CA ALA A 33 2.62 16.75 9.60
C ALA A 33 1.49 15.76 9.28
N HIS A 34 0.83 15.91 8.13
CA HIS A 34 -0.21 14.96 7.73
C HIS A 34 0.36 13.57 7.44
N PHE A 35 1.54 13.49 6.86
CA PHE A 35 2.23 12.21 6.68
C PHE A 35 2.61 11.59 8.03
N ALA A 36 3.11 12.39 8.97
CA ALA A 36 3.40 11.91 10.32
C ALA A 36 2.14 11.39 11.03
N ASP A 37 0.99 12.04 10.87
CA ASP A 37 -0.29 11.58 11.41
C ASP A 37 -0.69 10.21 10.85
N ILE A 38 -0.49 10.00 9.55
CA ILE A 38 -0.74 8.69 8.92
C ILE A 38 0.15 7.61 9.54
N LEU A 39 1.45 7.89 9.70
CA LEU A 39 2.40 6.95 10.29
C LEU A 39 2.09 6.63 11.76
N ASN A 40 1.51 7.56 12.49
CA ASN A 40 1.13 7.41 13.91
C ASN A 40 -0.27 6.80 14.09
N HIS A 41 -1.05 6.64 13.02
CA HIS A 41 -2.37 6.04 13.14
C HIS A 41 -2.27 4.57 13.56
N PRO A 42 -3.01 4.14 14.62
CA PRO A 42 -2.99 2.75 15.06
C PRO A 42 -3.39 1.78 13.93
N GLY A 43 -2.63 0.72 13.76
CA GLY A 43 -2.89 -0.27 12.72
C GLY A 43 -2.44 0.11 11.32
N THR A 44 -1.94 1.33 11.10
CA THR A 44 -1.45 1.79 9.79
C THR A 44 0.05 1.65 9.69
N THR A 45 0.52 1.07 8.60
CA THR A 45 1.94 1.00 8.25
C THR A 45 2.10 1.33 6.76
N VAL A 46 2.94 2.29 6.46
CA VAL A 46 3.33 2.58 5.06
C VAL A 46 4.64 1.86 4.80
N PHE A 47 4.63 0.95 3.81
CA PHE A 47 5.82 0.24 3.39
C PHE A 47 6.41 0.89 2.15
N GLY A 48 7.73 0.92 2.08
CA GLY A 48 8.43 1.39 0.90
C GLY A 48 9.55 0.46 0.47
N CYS A 49 9.81 0.45 -0.81
CA CYS A 49 10.94 -0.22 -1.42
C CYS A 49 11.98 0.83 -1.81
N VAL A 50 13.17 0.71 -1.26
CA VAL A 50 14.29 1.64 -1.47
C VAL A 50 15.36 0.95 -2.29
N VAL A 51 15.79 1.60 -3.37
CA VAL A 51 16.85 1.14 -4.26
C VAL A 51 17.87 2.29 -4.40
N GLU A 52 19.13 2.00 -4.10
CA GLU A 52 20.21 3.01 -4.18
C GLU A 52 19.84 4.33 -3.49
N SER A 53 19.31 4.25 -2.28
CA SER A 53 18.84 5.37 -1.47
C SER A 53 17.60 6.12 -2.00
N ARG A 54 16.98 5.65 -3.06
CA ARG A 54 15.75 6.23 -3.61
C ARG A 54 14.54 5.37 -3.28
N LEU A 55 13.48 5.99 -2.77
CA LEU A 55 12.18 5.35 -2.58
C LEU A 55 11.49 5.21 -3.94
N VAL A 56 11.28 3.97 -4.39
CA VAL A 56 10.80 3.69 -5.75
C VAL A 56 9.41 3.06 -5.79
N SER A 57 8.95 2.48 -4.69
CA SER A 57 7.62 1.87 -4.59
C SER A 57 7.10 1.98 -3.17
N MET A 58 5.79 2.09 -3.01
CA MET A 58 5.15 2.06 -1.69
C MET A 58 3.78 1.38 -1.74
N ALA A 59 3.31 0.99 -0.56
CA ALA A 59 1.94 0.55 -0.30
C ALA A 59 1.60 0.82 1.16
N THR A 60 0.35 1.18 1.42
CA THR A 60 -0.16 1.40 2.79
C THR A 60 -0.99 0.21 3.22
N LEU A 61 -0.71 -0.31 4.41
CA LEU A 61 -1.54 -1.31 5.10
C LEU A 61 -2.31 -0.64 6.22
N HIS A 62 -3.62 -0.84 6.25
CA HIS A 62 -4.48 -0.54 7.39
C HIS A 62 -4.97 -1.85 7.99
N LEU A 63 -4.67 -2.09 9.26
CA LEU A 63 -5.25 -3.18 10.03
C LEU A 63 -6.36 -2.62 10.90
N LEU A 64 -7.54 -3.17 10.75
CA LEU A 64 -8.75 -2.70 11.39
C LEU A 64 -9.31 -3.77 12.32
N PRO A 65 -9.71 -3.41 13.56
CA PRO A 65 -10.27 -4.37 14.50
C PRO A 65 -11.62 -4.90 14.01
N ASN A 66 -11.94 -6.13 14.39
CA ASN A 66 -13.18 -6.79 14.02
C ASN A 66 -13.63 -7.76 15.12
N MET A 67 -14.90 -8.07 15.15
CA MET A 67 -15.49 -9.05 16.09
C MET A 67 -15.48 -10.46 15.52
N SER A 68 -15.47 -10.62 14.18
CA SER A 68 -15.54 -11.90 13.50
C SER A 68 -14.24 -12.71 13.65
N TYR A 69 -14.31 -14.01 13.43
CA TYR A 69 -13.17 -14.93 13.41
C TYR A 69 -12.29 -14.83 14.68
N GLY A 70 -12.93 -14.80 15.87
CA GLY A 70 -12.19 -14.71 17.14
C GLY A 70 -11.55 -13.35 17.38
N ALA A 71 -12.21 -12.28 16.92
CA ALA A 71 -11.75 -10.90 17.03
C ALA A 71 -10.43 -10.64 16.30
N ARG A 72 -10.16 -11.38 15.23
CA ARG A 72 -9.00 -11.14 14.37
C ARG A 72 -9.22 -9.87 13.54
N PRO A 73 -8.16 -9.06 13.33
CA PRO A 73 -8.26 -7.89 12.48
C PRO A 73 -8.39 -8.28 11.00
N TYR A 74 -8.78 -7.31 10.18
CA TYR A 74 -8.66 -7.42 8.73
C TYR A 74 -7.81 -6.28 8.19
N GLY A 75 -7.22 -6.47 7.03
CA GLY A 75 -6.35 -5.49 6.38
C GLY A 75 -6.99 -4.88 5.13
N VAL A 76 -6.66 -3.62 4.89
CA VAL A 76 -6.94 -2.91 3.64
C VAL A 76 -5.63 -2.35 3.10
N ILE A 77 -5.37 -2.57 1.83
CA ILE A 77 -4.21 -1.99 1.15
C ILE A 77 -4.66 -0.80 0.33
N GLU A 78 -3.96 0.32 0.49
CA GLU A 78 -4.19 1.56 -0.24
C GLU A 78 -2.88 2.13 -0.80
N ASN A 79 -3.01 3.00 -1.80
CA ASN A 79 -1.90 3.78 -2.34
C ASN A 79 -0.71 2.93 -2.79
N VAL A 80 -0.99 1.91 -3.59
CA VAL A 80 0.06 1.09 -4.21
C VAL A 80 0.57 1.82 -5.44
N VAL A 81 1.84 2.18 -5.43
CA VAL A 81 2.46 2.91 -6.54
C VAL A 81 3.93 2.59 -6.67
N THR A 82 4.41 2.57 -7.91
CA THR A 82 5.84 2.46 -8.25
C THR A 82 6.17 3.57 -9.25
N LEU A 83 7.30 4.23 -9.08
CA LEU A 83 7.79 5.23 -10.03
C LEU A 83 7.89 4.61 -11.43
N ASP A 84 7.51 5.35 -12.45
CA ASP A 84 7.41 4.85 -13.83
C ASP A 84 8.69 4.17 -14.33
N ALA A 85 9.85 4.77 -14.07
CA ALA A 85 11.15 4.22 -14.47
C ALA A 85 11.52 2.91 -13.75
N TYR A 86 10.79 2.54 -12.69
CA TYR A 86 11.07 1.36 -11.87
C TYR A 86 9.99 0.28 -11.99
N ARG A 87 9.03 0.46 -12.89
CA ARG A 87 7.97 -0.53 -13.14
C ARG A 87 8.53 -1.77 -13.83
N GLY A 88 7.87 -2.91 -13.63
CA GLY A 88 8.25 -4.17 -14.25
C GLY A 88 9.49 -4.85 -13.63
N LEU A 89 10.10 -4.26 -12.60
CA LEU A 89 11.32 -4.76 -11.96
C LEU A 89 11.05 -5.53 -10.65
N GLY A 90 9.79 -5.76 -10.30
CA GLY A 90 9.41 -6.55 -9.12
C GLY A 90 9.32 -5.77 -7.80
N TYR A 91 9.52 -4.46 -7.80
CA TYR A 91 9.53 -3.67 -6.56
C TYR A 91 8.14 -3.59 -5.91
N ALA A 92 7.08 -3.39 -6.68
CA ALA A 92 5.71 -3.46 -6.16
C ALA A 92 5.41 -4.82 -5.54
N ARG A 93 5.84 -5.91 -6.19
CA ARG A 93 5.67 -7.27 -5.68
C ARG A 93 6.39 -7.45 -4.34
N ALA A 94 7.61 -6.96 -4.21
CA ALA A 94 8.37 -7.03 -2.97
C ALA A 94 7.68 -6.24 -1.85
N THR A 95 7.18 -5.05 -2.16
CA THR A 95 6.45 -4.19 -1.22
C THR A 95 5.17 -4.88 -0.73
N ILE A 96 4.34 -5.40 -1.64
CA ILE A 96 3.09 -6.08 -1.27
C ILE A 96 3.36 -7.36 -0.46
N LYS A 97 4.41 -8.11 -0.77
CA LYS A 97 4.79 -9.27 0.04
C LYS A 97 5.11 -8.90 1.49
N ALA A 98 5.81 -7.78 1.72
CA ALA A 98 6.08 -7.30 3.06
C ALA A 98 4.80 -6.88 3.80
N VAL A 99 3.87 -6.22 3.09
CA VAL A 99 2.54 -5.87 3.61
C VAL A 99 1.78 -7.13 4.03
N LEU A 100 1.69 -8.13 3.15
CA LEU A 100 0.95 -9.38 3.43
C LEU A 100 1.57 -10.16 4.58
N LYS A 101 2.91 -10.23 4.64
CA LYS A 101 3.61 -10.87 5.75
C LYS A 101 3.26 -10.19 7.07
N THR A 102 3.29 -8.87 7.11
CA THR A 102 2.96 -8.10 8.33
C THR A 102 1.52 -8.32 8.75
N ALA A 103 0.57 -8.30 7.81
CA ALA A 103 -0.84 -8.56 8.10
C ALA A 103 -1.03 -9.96 8.69
N MET A 104 -0.39 -10.96 8.11
CA MET A 104 -0.43 -12.34 8.59
C MET A 104 0.18 -12.47 9.99
N ASP A 105 1.36 -11.90 10.21
CA ASP A 105 2.07 -11.95 11.50
C ASP A 105 1.26 -11.26 12.62
N ARG A 106 0.43 -10.27 12.28
CA ARG A 106 -0.47 -9.58 13.20
C ARG A 106 -1.86 -10.22 13.31
N GLY A 107 -2.05 -11.38 12.73
CA GLY A 107 -3.25 -12.19 12.89
C GLY A 107 -4.43 -11.80 12.00
N ALA A 108 -4.23 -10.99 10.96
CA ALA A 108 -5.31 -10.66 10.03
C ALA A 108 -5.91 -11.92 9.40
N TYR A 109 -7.24 -11.99 9.31
CA TYR A 109 -7.89 -13.13 8.67
C TYR A 109 -8.13 -12.92 7.18
N LYS A 110 -8.04 -11.68 6.72
CA LYS A 110 -8.08 -11.31 5.29
C LYS A 110 -7.39 -9.98 5.07
N VAL A 111 -6.97 -9.76 3.84
CA VAL A 111 -6.53 -8.46 3.34
C VAL A 111 -7.27 -8.19 2.03
N MET A 112 -7.78 -6.99 1.85
CA MET A 112 -8.51 -6.61 0.64
C MET A 112 -7.98 -5.29 0.08
N LEU A 113 -8.23 -5.08 -1.20
CA LEU A 113 -7.91 -3.85 -1.90
C LEU A 113 -8.90 -3.62 -3.03
N LEU A 114 -9.00 -2.38 -3.47
CA LEU A 114 -9.67 -2.02 -4.72
C LEU A 114 -8.61 -1.60 -5.73
N THR A 115 -8.77 -2.04 -6.97
CA THR A 115 -7.93 -1.58 -8.07
C THR A 115 -8.81 -1.05 -9.20
N GLY A 116 -8.40 0.06 -9.81
CA GLY A 116 -9.13 0.65 -10.91
C GLY A 116 -9.19 -0.31 -12.10
N ARG A 117 -10.36 -0.50 -12.69
CA ARG A 117 -10.53 -1.42 -13.82
C ARG A 117 -9.66 -1.05 -15.02
N ALA A 118 -9.37 0.25 -15.20
CA ALA A 118 -8.53 0.75 -16.28
C ALA A 118 -7.03 0.53 -16.05
N ASN A 119 -6.60 0.16 -14.85
CA ASN A 119 -5.19 0.07 -14.48
C ASN A 119 -4.51 -1.24 -14.94
N ASN A 120 -5.26 -2.22 -15.43
CA ASN A 120 -4.74 -3.54 -15.82
C ASN A 120 -3.90 -4.25 -14.75
N ALA A 121 -4.18 -3.99 -13.46
CA ALA A 121 -3.40 -4.53 -12.35
C ALA A 121 -3.98 -5.82 -11.76
N ILE A 122 -5.17 -6.26 -12.21
CA ILE A 122 -5.84 -7.45 -11.66
C ILE A 122 -4.92 -8.68 -11.74
N GLY A 123 -4.32 -8.94 -12.89
CA GLY A 123 -3.41 -10.07 -13.06
C GLY A 123 -2.18 -10.01 -12.15
N PHE A 124 -1.68 -8.80 -11.87
CA PHE A 124 -0.60 -8.60 -10.92
C PHE A 124 -1.00 -9.06 -9.50
N TYR A 125 -2.19 -8.65 -9.04
CA TYR A 125 -2.70 -9.04 -7.72
C TYR A 125 -3.08 -10.53 -7.66
N GLU A 126 -3.66 -11.09 -8.72
CA GLU A 126 -3.96 -12.52 -8.78
C GLU A 126 -2.71 -13.39 -8.62
N LYS A 127 -1.58 -12.99 -9.23
CA LYS A 127 -0.28 -13.68 -9.06
C LYS A 127 0.26 -13.60 -7.63
N LEU A 128 -0.25 -12.67 -6.84
CA LEU A 128 0.08 -12.56 -5.41
C LEU A 128 -0.91 -13.30 -4.50
N GLY A 129 -1.92 -13.95 -5.07
CA GLY A 129 -2.90 -14.74 -4.36
C GLY A 129 -4.23 -14.05 -4.09
N PHE A 130 -4.43 -12.80 -4.58
CA PHE A 130 -5.72 -12.13 -4.46
C PHE A 130 -6.74 -12.72 -5.44
N SER A 131 -8.01 -12.75 -5.00
CA SER A 131 -9.14 -13.17 -5.83
C SER A 131 -10.12 -12.00 -6.01
N GLN A 132 -10.61 -11.81 -7.23
CA GLN A 132 -11.69 -10.86 -7.52
C GLN A 132 -13.09 -11.51 -7.50
N ASP A 133 -13.16 -12.83 -7.37
CA ASP A 133 -14.40 -13.59 -7.56
C ASP A 133 -15.18 -13.84 -6.27
N GLU A 134 -14.56 -13.66 -5.11
CA GLU A 134 -15.16 -13.96 -3.82
C GLU A 134 -16.19 -12.91 -3.39
N LYS A 135 -15.90 -11.61 -3.63
CA LYS A 135 -16.76 -10.49 -3.26
C LYS A 135 -16.65 -9.36 -4.28
N ALA A 136 -17.71 -8.60 -4.45
CA ALA A 136 -17.69 -7.37 -5.25
C ALA A 136 -17.30 -6.17 -4.35
N GLY A 137 -16.32 -5.39 -4.79
CA GLY A 137 -16.02 -4.08 -4.20
C GLY A 137 -17.00 -3.04 -4.73
N MET A 138 -17.42 -2.13 -3.84
CA MET A 138 -18.30 -1.01 -4.19
C MET A 138 -17.70 0.28 -3.66
N ILE A 139 -17.85 1.38 -4.38
CA ILE A 139 -17.30 2.68 -4.02
C ILE A 139 -18.37 3.77 -4.23
N ILE A 140 -18.45 4.70 -3.29
CA ILE A 140 -19.19 5.95 -3.43
C ILE A 140 -18.22 7.11 -3.22
N ARG A 141 -18.34 8.14 -4.03
CA ARG A 141 -17.49 9.34 -3.95
C ARG A 141 -18.31 10.55 -3.54
N PHE A 142 -17.66 11.48 -2.84
CA PHE A 142 -18.26 12.73 -2.36
C PHE A 142 -17.61 13.94 -3.03
#